data_5a7910dee1b9b6e7224bb6995ef93d08
#
_entry.id   5a7910dee1b9b6e7224bb6995ef93d08
#
_cell.length_a   1.000
_cell.length_b   1.000
_cell.length_c   1.000
_cell.angle_alpha   90.00
_cell.angle_beta   90.00
_cell.angle_gamma   90.00
#
_symmetry.space_group_name_H-M   'P 1'
#
loop_
_entity.id
_entity.type
_entity.pdbx_description
1 polymer ?
#
loop_
_entity_poly.entity_id
_entity_poly.type
_entity_poly.pdbx_seq_one_letter_code
_entity_poly.pdbx_strand_id
1 'polypeptide(L)'
;MSGQEVLRVTDVSVRRGTRMILGPITFAISPGERWVILGPNGAGKSTLLNLLATRAFPTSGKVFVLEKEMGKVDLFELRTRIGLAGVGISEDIPYEEKVRDVVVTAAYAVLGRWNEDYDLWDESRAVALLTTFGVRELADRDYGTLSEGEKKRVQISRALMADPELLLLDEPTAGLDVGGREDLLRRFSEFSSDPSAPATVIVTHHIEEIPVGTTHVLLLKEGAIAVSGPVQQVVTSEHITAVFGVNVNVSFDGSRFFARASS
;
A
#
# COMPACT_ATOMS: atom_id res chain seq x y z
N MET A 1 -23.80 -0.44 16.66
CA MET A 1 -23.55 0.33 15.43
C MET A 1 -22.37 -0.37 14.75
N SER A 2 -22.60 -1.12 13.67
CA SER A 2 -21.53 -1.71 12.89
C SER A 2 -20.78 -0.54 12.24
N GLY A 3 -19.55 -0.30 12.66
CA GLY A 3 -18.69 0.74 12.08
C GLY A 3 -18.58 0.51 10.56
N GLN A 4 -18.58 1.58 9.80
CA GLN A 4 -18.37 1.58 8.36
C GLN A 4 -17.01 0.93 8.08
N GLU A 5 -16.99 -0.18 7.36
CA GLU A 5 -15.73 -0.87 7.02
C GLU A 5 -15.22 -0.39 5.66
N VAL A 6 -13.95 -0.05 5.59
CA VAL A 6 -13.28 0.32 4.33
C VAL A 6 -12.98 -0.93 3.49
N LEU A 7 -12.60 -2.02 4.18
CA LEU A 7 -12.35 -3.32 3.57
C LEU A 7 -12.96 -4.42 4.44
N ARG A 8 -13.62 -5.39 3.79
CA ARG A 8 -14.04 -6.65 4.41
C ARG A 8 -13.77 -7.81 3.47
N VAL A 9 -13.01 -8.76 3.95
CA VAL A 9 -12.67 -10.02 3.28
C VAL A 9 -13.28 -11.15 4.10
N THR A 10 -14.10 -11.99 3.45
CA THR A 10 -14.82 -13.06 4.13
C THR A 10 -14.61 -14.39 3.39
N ASP A 11 -13.93 -15.34 4.02
CA ASP A 11 -13.65 -16.69 3.55
C ASP A 11 -13.06 -16.73 2.13
N VAL A 12 -12.19 -15.75 1.83
CA VAL A 12 -11.63 -15.57 0.50
C VAL A 12 -10.51 -16.55 0.23
N SER A 13 -10.62 -17.23 -0.91
CA SER A 13 -9.55 -18.08 -1.45
C SER A 13 -9.19 -17.67 -2.86
N VAL A 14 -7.91 -17.85 -3.23
CA VAL A 14 -7.40 -17.64 -4.58
C VAL A 14 -6.64 -18.86 -5.04
N ARG A 15 -7.02 -19.40 -6.22
CA ARG A 15 -6.33 -20.50 -6.91
C ARG A 15 -5.78 -20.03 -8.24
N ARG A 16 -4.62 -20.55 -8.62
CA ARG A 16 -4.08 -20.49 -9.98
C ARG A 16 -3.83 -21.91 -10.47
N GLY A 17 -4.68 -22.37 -11.38
CA GLY A 17 -4.73 -23.78 -11.75
C GLY A 17 -5.07 -24.67 -10.53
N THR A 18 -4.22 -25.64 -10.25
CA THR A 18 -4.38 -26.54 -9.10
C THR A 18 -3.80 -25.99 -7.80
N ARG A 19 -2.97 -24.92 -7.87
CA ARG A 19 -2.26 -24.39 -6.70
C ARG A 19 -3.13 -23.36 -5.96
N MET A 20 -3.30 -23.56 -4.64
CA MET A 20 -3.84 -22.56 -3.74
C MET A 20 -2.77 -21.49 -3.49
N ILE A 21 -3.12 -20.23 -3.72
CA ILE A 21 -2.25 -19.06 -3.46
C ILE A 21 -2.65 -18.37 -2.17
N LEU A 22 -3.95 -18.24 -1.93
CA LEU A 22 -4.50 -17.66 -0.70
C LEU A 22 -5.69 -18.48 -0.22
N GLY A 23 -5.87 -18.53 1.08
CA GLY A 23 -7.11 -18.81 1.73
C GLY A 23 -7.33 -20.12 2.44
N PRO A 24 -8.52 -20.22 3.05
CA PRO A 24 -9.49 -19.13 3.22
C PRO A 24 -9.01 -18.08 4.22
N ILE A 25 -9.21 -16.80 3.92
CA ILE A 25 -8.84 -15.69 4.78
C ILE A 25 -10.05 -14.80 5.08
N THR A 26 -10.09 -14.27 6.31
CA THR A 26 -11.15 -13.37 6.78
C THR A 26 -10.52 -12.29 7.64
N PHE A 27 -10.75 -11.00 7.29
CA PHE A 27 -10.38 -9.83 8.09
C PHE A 27 -11.15 -8.61 7.60
N ALA A 28 -11.13 -7.54 8.40
CA ALA A 28 -11.75 -6.26 8.06
C ALA A 28 -10.84 -5.10 8.46
N ILE A 29 -10.97 -3.98 7.76
CA ILE A 29 -10.25 -2.74 8.00
C ILE A 29 -11.26 -1.61 8.13
N SER A 30 -11.16 -0.82 9.20
CA SER A 30 -12.01 0.33 9.49
C SER A 30 -11.38 1.65 9.00
N PRO A 31 -12.18 2.72 8.83
CA PRO A 31 -11.66 4.04 8.50
C PRO A 31 -10.59 4.50 9.51
N GLY A 32 -9.53 5.12 9.00
CA GLY A 32 -8.42 5.63 9.81
C GLY A 32 -7.44 4.57 10.33
N GLU A 33 -7.70 3.27 10.08
CA GLU A 33 -6.72 2.23 10.41
C GLU A 33 -5.57 2.22 9.41
N ARG A 34 -4.38 1.95 9.93
CA ARG A 34 -3.12 1.82 9.18
C ARG A 34 -2.58 0.42 9.38
N TRP A 35 -2.69 -0.37 8.32
CA TRP A 35 -2.35 -1.79 8.34
C TRP A 35 -1.03 -2.06 7.63
N VAL A 36 -0.26 -3.00 8.16
CA VAL A 36 0.87 -3.61 7.47
C VAL A 36 0.60 -5.09 7.25
N ILE A 37 0.70 -5.55 6.02
CA ILE A 37 0.70 -6.98 5.66
C ILE A 37 2.15 -7.41 5.55
N LEU A 38 2.59 -8.23 6.49
CA LEU A 38 3.97 -8.69 6.61
C LEU A 38 4.06 -10.21 6.38
N GLY A 39 5.12 -10.67 5.76
CA GLY A 39 5.35 -12.11 5.55
C GLY A 39 6.48 -12.38 4.57
N PRO A 40 6.98 -13.61 4.50
CA PRO A 40 8.06 -13.98 3.60
C PRO A 40 7.68 -13.86 2.12
N ASN A 41 8.69 -13.89 1.25
CA ASN A 41 8.45 -13.92 -0.19
C ASN A 41 7.67 -15.18 -0.57
N GLY A 42 6.70 -15.01 -1.48
CA GLY A 42 5.81 -16.09 -1.88
C GLY A 42 4.64 -16.39 -0.92
N ALA A 43 4.49 -15.67 0.20
CA ALA A 43 3.38 -15.85 1.14
C ALA A 43 1.99 -15.49 0.58
N GLY A 44 1.92 -14.81 -0.59
CA GLY A 44 0.65 -14.40 -1.20
C GLY A 44 0.32 -12.91 -1.04
N LYS A 45 1.23 -12.10 -0.47
CA LYS A 45 1.00 -10.68 -0.17
C LYS A 45 0.53 -9.86 -1.37
N SER A 46 1.25 -9.90 -2.50
CA SER A 46 0.87 -9.17 -3.72
C SER A 46 -0.43 -9.69 -4.33
N THR A 47 -0.74 -11.00 -4.18
CA THR A 47 -2.04 -11.54 -4.59
C THR A 47 -3.16 -10.96 -3.74
N LEU A 48 -2.97 -10.89 -2.43
CA LEU A 48 -3.91 -10.25 -1.51
C LEU A 48 -4.08 -8.77 -1.86
N LEU A 49 -2.98 -8.04 -2.04
CA LEU A 49 -3.05 -6.62 -2.39
C LEU A 49 -3.80 -6.37 -3.70
N ASN A 50 -3.58 -7.21 -4.74
CA ASN A 50 -4.32 -7.11 -6.00
C ASN A 50 -5.82 -7.36 -5.85
N LEU A 51 -6.23 -8.24 -4.92
CA LEU A 51 -7.64 -8.40 -4.56
C LEU A 51 -8.20 -7.12 -3.92
N LEU A 52 -7.49 -6.55 -2.94
CA LEU A 52 -7.91 -5.32 -2.26
C LEU A 52 -7.96 -4.14 -3.22
N ALA A 53 -7.05 -4.09 -4.20
CA ALA A 53 -7.02 -3.11 -5.29
C ALA A 53 -8.06 -3.36 -6.39
N THR A 54 -8.94 -4.35 -6.23
CA THR A 54 -9.94 -4.77 -7.24
C THR A 54 -9.36 -5.15 -8.61
N ARG A 55 -8.07 -5.50 -8.66
CA ARG A 55 -7.35 -5.92 -9.88
C ARG A 55 -7.42 -7.44 -10.13
N ALA A 56 -7.81 -8.21 -9.13
CA ALA A 56 -8.02 -9.66 -9.21
C ALA A 56 -9.33 -10.03 -8.53
N PHE A 57 -9.93 -11.12 -8.96
CA PHE A 57 -11.13 -11.68 -8.33
C PHE A 57 -10.77 -12.88 -7.45
N PRO A 58 -11.49 -13.08 -6.34
CA PRO A 58 -11.33 -14.29 -5.54
C PRO A 58 -11.89 -15.50 -6.29
N THR A 59 -11.34 -16.68 -6.04
CA THR A 59 -11.91 -17.94 -6.53
C THR A 59 -13.15 -18.33 -5.72
N SER A 60 -13.16 -18.01 -4.43
CA SER A 60 -14.31 -18.18 -3.52
C SER A 60 -14.27 -17.15 -2.41
N GLY A 61 -15.38 -16.98 -1.70
CA GLY A 61 -15.56 -15.97 -0.66
C GLY A 61 -16.01 -14.63 -1.22
N LYS A 62 -16.00 -13.60 -0.39
CA LYS A 62 -16.47 -12.25 -0.74
C LYS A 62 -15.49 -11.19 -0.31
N VAL A 63 -15.29 -10.20 -1.18
CA VAL A 63 -14.50 -8.99 -0.91
C VAL A 63 -15.43 -7.78 -1.04
N PHE A 64 -15.45 -6.97 0.01
CA PHE A 64 -16.11 -5.67 0.01
C PHE A 64 -15.03 -4.60 0.12
N VAL A 65 -15.08 -3.63 -0.77
CA VAL A 65 -14.20 -2.46 -0.77
C VAL A 65 -15.09 -1.23 -0.75
N LEU A 66 -14.89 -0.35 0.23
CA LEU A 66 -15.72 0.85 0.42
C LEU A 66 -17.22 0.50 0.41
N GLU A 67 -17.59 -0.52 1.18
CA GLU A 67 -18.94 -1.08 1.30
C GLU A 67 -19.53 -1.73 0.03
N LYS A 68 -18.77 -1.77 -1.07
CA LYS A 68 -19.20 -2.33 -2.36
C LYS A 68 -18.69 -3.77 -2.52
N GLU A 69 -19.59 -4.72 -2.79
CA GLU A 69 -19.22 -6.12 -3.06
C GLU A 69 -18.61 -6.24 -4.45
N MET A 70 -17.38 -6.75 -4.53
CA MET A 70 -16.72 -7.03 -5.81
C MET A 70 -17.56 -7.97 -6.67
N GLY A 71 -17.66 -7.65 -7.97
CA GLY A 71 -18.46 -8.41 -8.94
C GLY A 71 -19.93 -7.97 -9.02
N LYS A 72 -20.39 -7.02 -8.18
CA LYS A 72 -21.74 -6.46 -8.21
C LYS A 72 -21.79 -4.96 -8.49
N VAL A 73 -20.64 -4.34 -8.74
CA VAL A 73 -20.50 -2.88 -8.94
C VAL A 73 -19.56 -2.60 -10.10
N ASP A 74 -19.64 -1.39 -10.65
CA ASP A 74 -18.65 -0.91 -11.59
C ASP A 74 -17.29 -0.73 -10.89
N LEU A 75 -16.31 -1.54 -11.29
CA LEU A 75 -14.97 -1.49 -10.71
C LEU A 75 -14.19 -0.26 -11.17
N PHE A 76 -14.55 0.35 -12.28
CA PHE A 76 -13.90 1.57 -12.74
C PHE A 76 -14.17 2.72 -11.79
N GLU A 77 -15.45 2.94 -11.45
CA GLU A 77 -15.86 3.94 -10.46
C GLU A 77 -15.25 3.67 -9.07
N LEU A 78 -15.18 2.40 -8.65
CA LEU A 78 -14.60 2.04 -7.36
C LEU A 78 -13.10 2.32 -7.31
N ARG A 79 -12.37 2.07 -8.40
CA ARG A 79 -10.91 2.26 -8.47
C ARG A 79 -10.48 3.72 -8.36
N THR A 80 -11.31 4.68 -8.72
CA THR A 80 -11.00 6.11 -8.53
C THR A 80 -10.90 6.50 -7.06
N ARG A 81 -11.53 5.71 -6.16
CA ARG A 81 -11.52 5.91 -4.71
C ARG A 81 -10.41 5.10 -4.01
N ILE A 82 -9.59 4.38 -4.77
CA ILE A 82 -8.49 3.54 -4.26
C ILE A 82 -7.18 4.07 -4.83
N GLY A 83 -6.31 4.57 -3.96
CA GLY A 83 -4.93 4.88 -4.32
C GLY A 83 -4.10 3.60 -4.31
N LEU A 84 -3.34 3.35 -5.37
CA LEU A 84 -2.46 2.21 -5.46
C LEU A 84 -1.08 2.63 -5.97
N ALA A 85 -0.02 2.29 -5.23
CA ALA A 85 1.37 2.44 -5.67
C ALA A 85 2.14 1.14 -5.48
N GLY A 86 2.99 0.81 -6.46
CA GLY A 86 3.81 -0.40 -6.45
C GLY A 86 4.22 -0.86 -7.84
N VAL A 87 4.88 -2.00 -7.91
CA VAL A 87 5.56 -2.51 -9.12
C VAL A 87 4.65 -2.58 -10.35
N GLY A 88 3.39 -2.97 -10.21
CA GLY A 88 2.47 -3.14 -11.35
C GLY A 88 1.93 -1.85 -11.98
N ILE A 89 2.24 -0.66 -11.42
CA ILE A 89 1.81 0.63 -11.99
C ILE A 89 2.98 1.33 -12.66
N SER A 90 4.20 1.14 -12.15
CA SER A 90 5.38 1.82 -12.67
C SER A 90 5.70 1.49 -14.12
N GLU A 91 5.34 0.30 -14.58
CA GLU A 91 5.60 -0.17 -15.93
C GLU A 91 4.72 0.51 -17.00
N ASP A 92 3.58 1.05 -16.59
CA ASP A 92 2.60 1.69 -17.48
C ASP A 92 2.81 3.21 -17.61
N ILE A 93 3.69 3.83 -16.78
CA ILE A 93 3.94 5.29 -16.83
C ILE A 93 4.94 5.59 -17.95
N PRO A 94 4.59 6.47 -18.92
CA PRO A 94 5.52 6.84 -20.00
C PRO A 94 6.80 7.48 -19.45
N TYR A 95 7.94 7.05 -19.94
CA TYR A 95 9.25 7.54 -19.47
C TYR A 95 9.49 9.02 -19.75
N GLU A 96 8.88 9.56 -20.82
CA GLU A 96 9.04 10.95 -21.26
C GLU A 96 8.02 11.90 -20.61
N GLU A 97 7.12 11.37 -19.78
CA GLU A 97 6.12 12.17 -19.07
C GLU A 97 6.79 13.01 -17.98
N LYS A 98 6.37 14.27 -17.84
CA LYS A 98 6.84 15.12 -16.75
C LYS A 98 6.28 14.63 -15.42
N VAL A 99 7.10 14.68 -14.36
CA VAL A 99 6.70 14.22 -13.02
C VAL A 99 5.40 14.85 -12.54
N ARG A 100 5.20 16.15 -12.76
CA ARG A 100 3.92 16.82 -12.41
C ARG A 100 2.75 16.23 -13.19
N ASP A 101 2.96 15.91 -14.48
CA ASP A 101 1.90 15.37 -15.34
C ASP A 101 1.59 13.93 -14.96
N VAL A 102 2.59 13.14 -14.55
CA VAL A 102 2.39 11.81 -13.95
C VAL A 102 1.46 11.86 -12.75
N VAL A 103 1.58 12.88 -11.90
CA VAL A 103 0.74 13.02 -10.69
C VAL A 103 -0.62 13.58 -11.05
N VAL A 104 -0.71 14.69 -11.78
CA VAL A 104 -1.97 15.38 -12.06
C VAL A 104 -2.96 14.52 -12.86
N THR A 105 -2.47 13.72 -13.81
CA THR A 105 -3.31 12.82 -14.64
C THR A 105 -4.05 11.76 -13.82
N ALA A 106 -3.60 11.47 -12.60
CA ALA A 106 -4.29 10.53 -11.70
C ALA A 106 -5.61 11.07 -11.14
N ALA A 107 -5.86 12.38 -11.17
CA ALA A 107 -7.15 12.95 -10.78
C ALA A 107 -8.31 12.35 -11.59
N TYR A 108 -8.04 11.99 -12.85
CA TYR A 108 -9.02 11.41 -13.78
C TYR A 108 -8.77 9.92 -14.06
N ALA A 109 -7.92 9.25 -13.28
CA ALA A 109 -7.53 7.85 -13.47
C ALA A 109 -6.91 7.55 -14.85
N VAL A 110 -6.25 8.53 -15.50
CA VAL A 110 -5.64 8.42 -16.82
C VAL A 110 -4.12 8.26 -16.69
N LEU A 111 -3.50 7.54 -17.63
CA LEU A 111 -2.05 7.46 -17.81
C LEU A 111 -1.64 8.31 -19.00
N GLY A 112 -0.73 9.26 -18.80
CA GLY A 112 -0.28 10.22 -19.81
C GLY A 112 -1.21 11.44 -19.92
N ARG A 113 -0.59 12.61 -20.17
CA ARG A 113 -1.34 13.85 -20.36
C ARG A 113 -1.91 13.90 -21.77
N TRP A 114 -3.24 13.94 -21.86
CA TRP A 114 -3.98 14.20 -23.10
C TRP A 114 -4.37 15.69 -23.15
N ASN A 115 -5.29 16.08 -24.03
CA ASN A 115 -5.75 17.47 -24.16
C ASN A 115 -6.78 17.90 -23.09
N GLU A 116 -6.71 17.33 -21.89
CA GLU A 116 -7.58 17.72 -20.78
C GLU A 116 -7.07 19.01 -20.15
N ASP A 117 -7.98 19.93 -19.86
CA ASP A 117 -7.68 21.12 -19.07
C ASP A 117 -7.77 20.75 -17.58
N TYR A 118 -6.61 20.59 -16.94
CA TYR A 118 -6.53 20.46 -15.49
C TYR A 118 -6.71 21.83 -14.87
N ASP A 119 -7.54 21.90 -13.85
CA ASP A 119 -7.77 23.15 -13.15
C ASP A 119 -6.62 23.52 -12.19
N LEU A 120 -6.65 24.74 -11.67
CA LEU A 120 -5.61 25.22 -10.75
C LEU A 120 -5.58 24.45 -9.43
N TRP A 121 -6.69 23.80 -9.04
CA TRP A 121 -6.77 22.98 -7.84
C TRP A 121 -6.02 21.67 -8.02
N ASP A 122 -6.20 21.02 -9.17
CA ASP A 122 -5.49 19.80 -9.54
C ASP A 122 -3.97 20.04 -9.57
N GLU A 123 -3.53 21.11 -10.24
CA GLU A 123 -2.11 21.46 -10.29
C GLU A 123 -1.54 21.79 -8.90
N SER A 124 -2.28 22.55 -8.10
CA SER A 124 -1.86 22.92 -6.73
C SER A 124 -1.77 21.68 -5.83
N ARG A 125 -2.73 20.75 -5.96
CA ARG A 125 -2.75 19.50 -5.21
C ARG A 125 -1.57 18.60 -5.61
N ALA A 126 -1.28 18.47 -6.90
CA ALA A 126 -0.14 17.71 -7.38
C ALA A 126 1.18 18.25 -6.81
N VAL A 127 1.37 19.57 -6.84
CA VAL A 127 2.55 20.24 -6.24
C VAL A 127 2.61 20.02 -4.73
N ALA A 128 1.49 20.09 -4.02
CA ALA A 128 1.44 19.84 -2.57
C ALA A 128 1.86 18.40 -2.24
N LEU A 129 1.36 17.40 -2.97
CA LEU A 129 1.72 16.00 -2.80
C LEU A 129 3.20 15.74 -3.11
N LEU A 130 3.72 16.28 -4.21
CA LEU A 130 5.16 16.21 -4.52
C LEU A 130 6.02 16.86 -3.43
N THR A 131 5.54 17.93 -2.81
CA THR A 131 6.22 18.60 -1.69
C THR A 131 6.22 17.72 -0.45
N THR A 132 5.07 17.13 -0.10
CA THR A 132 4.92 16.22 1.03
C THR A 132 5.90 15.05 0.95
N PHE A 133 6.05 14.46 -0.24
CA PHE A 133 6.98 13.34 -0.45
C PHE A 133 8.38 13.77 -0.86
N GLY A 134 8.72 15.07 -0.86
CA GLY A 134 10.09 15.59 -1.02
C GLY A 134 10.66 15.43 -2.42
N VAL A 135 9.82 15.59 -3.46
CA VAL A 135 10.22 15.47 -4.88
C VAL A 135 9.67 16.62 -5.74
N ARG A 136 9.29 17.75 -5.11
CA ARG A 136 8.75 18.92 -5.80
C ARG A 136 9.71 19.47 -6.84
N GLU A 137 10.99 19.54 -6.53
CA GLU A 137 12.05 20.06 -7.41
C GLU A 137 12.22 19.24 -8.69
N LEU A 138 11.65 18.03 -8.72
CA LEU A 138 11.69 17.13 -9.88
C LEU A 138 10.47 17.30 -10.80
N ALA A 139 9.54 18.19 -10.49
CA ALA A 139 8.24 18.31 -11.17
C ALA A 139 8.34 18.48 -12.69
N ASP A 140 9.37 19.18 -13.17
CA ASP A 140 9.61 19.42 -14.60
C ASP A 140 10.57 18.43 -15.26
N ARG A 141 11.05 17.42 -14.53
CA ARG A 141 11.90 16.36 -15.07
C ARG A 141 11.06 15.25 -15.70
N ASP A 142 11.66 14.55 -16.65
CA ASP A 142 11.05 13.35 -17.22
C ASP A 142 11.11 12.20 -16.22
N TYR A 143 9.98 11.50 -16.03
CA TYR A 143 9.83 10.41 -15.07
C TYR A 143 10.89 9.31 -15.23
N GLY A 144 11.24 8.97 -16.48
CA GLY A 144 12.26 7.97 -16.79
C GLY A 144 13.67 8.32 -16.30
N THR A 145 13.96 9.62 -16.02
CA THR A 145 15.27 10.07 -15.53
C THR A 145 15.43 10.00 -14.02
N LEU A 146 14.38 9.61 -13.32
CA LEU A 146 14.36 9.53 -11.86
C LEU A 146 15.05 8.25 -11.36
N SER A 147 15.67 8.36 -10.20
CA SER A 147 16.08 7.20 -9.41
C SER A 147 14.87 6.39 -8.95
N GLU A 148 15.05 5.12 -8.60
CA GLU A 148 13.97 4.28 -8.11
C GLU A 148 13.30 4.85 -6.85
N GLY A 149 14.05 5.49 -5.96
CA GLY A 149 13.51 6.16 -4.78
C GLY A 149 12.64 7.37 -5.11
N GLU A 150 13.07 8.19 -6.08
CA GLU A 150 12.29 9.32 -6.57
C GLU A 150 11.01 8.84 -7.27
N LYS A 151 11.09 7.80 -8.11
CA LYS A 151 9.93 7.19 -8.77
C LYS A 151 8.89 6.71 -7.75
N LYS A 152 9.30 6.03 -6.67
CA LYS A 152 8.40 5.57 -5.63
C LYS A 152 7.66 6.71 -4.94
N ARG A 153 8.35 7.82 -4.64
CA ARG A 153 7.74 9.02 -4.06
C ARG A 153 6.73 9.67 -5.00
N VAL A 154 7.05 9.73 -6.29
CA VAL A 154 6.12 10.20 -7.34
C VAL A 154 4.90 9.28 -7.45
N GLN A 155 5.08 7.96 -7.41
CA GLN A 155 3.98 6.98 -7.46
C GLN A 155 3.04 7.11 -6.25
N ILE A 156 3.58 7.33 -5.04
CA ILE A 156 2.77 7.57 -3.85
C ILE A 156 1.98 8.88 -3.99
N SER A 157 2.64 9.96 -4.45
CA SER A 157 1.98 11.24 -4.74
C SER A 157 0.86 11.06 -5.76
N ARG A 158 1.11 10.30 -6.85
CA ARG A 158 0.12 9.93 -7.84
C ARG A 158 -1.06 9.17 -7.24
N ALA A 159 -0.79 8.17 -6.39
CA ALA A 159 -1.83 7.35 -5.76
C ALA A 159 -2.76 8.17 -4.85
N LEU A 160 -2.29 9.30 -4.32
CA LEU A 160 -3.04 10.20 -3.45
C LEU A 160 -3.76 11.32 -4.22
N MET A 161 -3.50 11.48 -5.52
CA MET A 161 -4.02 12.60 -6.30
C MET A 161 -5.55 12.64 -6.36
N ALA A 162 -6.20 11.47 -6.53
CA ALA A 162 -7.65 11.34 -6.62
C ALA A 162 -8.37 11.40 -5.25
N ASP A 163 -7.69 11.78 -4.18
CA ASP A 163 -8.25 11.81 -2.81
C ASP A 163 -8.87 10.48 -2.36
N PRO A 164 -8.12 9.39 -2.40
CA PRO A 164 -8.66 8.06 -2.16
C PRO A 164 -9.09 7.88 -0.70
N GLU A 165 -10.08 7.03 -0.48
CA GLU A 165 -10.51 6.60 0.86
C GLU A 165 -9.68 5.42 1.38
N LEU A 166 -9.02 4.71 0.46
CA LEU A 166 -8.14 3.58 0.73
C LEU A 166 -6.83 3.74 -0.05
N LEU A 167 -5.70 3.70 0.64
CA LEU A 167 -4.36 3.71 0.05
C LEU A 167 -3.69 2.34 0.20
N LEU A 168 -3.24 1.77 -0.91
CA LEU A 168 -2.57 0.48 -1.00
C LEU A 168 -1.14 0.68 -1.52
N LEU A 169 -0.15 0.22 -0.77
CA LEU A 169 1.27 0.37 -1.12
C LEU A 169 1.95 -1.01 -1.16
N ASP A 170 2.49 -1.40 -2.31
CA ASP A 170 3.23 -2.64 -2.48
C ASP A 170 4.74 -2.38 -2.42
N GLU A 171 5.36 -2.79 -1.33
CA GLU A 171 6.80 -2.65 -1.06
C GLU A 171 7.34 -1.24 -1.38
N PRO A 172 6.77 -0.18 -0.77
CA PRO A 172 7.08 1.21 -1.14
C PRO A 172 8.54 1.60 -0.92
N THR A 173 9.26 0.88 -0.09
CA THR A 173 10.66 1.13 0.28
C THR A 173 11.66 0.18 -0.39
N ALA A 174 11.19 -0.82 -1.14
CA ALA A 174 12.05 -1.78 -1.79
C ALA A 174 13.03 -1.11 -2.77
N GLY A 175 14.32 -1.49 -2.70
CA GLY A 175 15.37 -0.93 -3.55
C GLY A 175 15.91 0.43 -3.12
N LEU A 176 15.44 1.00 -2.00
CA LEU A 176 15.97 2.23 -1.43
C LEU A 176 17.20 1.92 -0.55
N ASP A 177 18.15 2.85 -0.55
CA ASP A 177 19.18 2.87 0.49
C ASP A 177 18.58 3.22 1.85
N VAL A 178 19.39 3.12 2.91
CA VAL A 178 18.94 3.39 4.28
C VAL A 178 18.37 4.80 4.43
N GLY A 179 19.05 5.82 3.86
CA GLY A 179 18.61 7.21 3.96
C GLY A 179 17.30 7.47 3.25
N GLY A 180 17.16 6.96 2.02
CA GLY A 180 15.92 7.07 1.23
C GLY A 180 14.74 6.36 1.87
N ARG A 181 14.96 5.17 2.44
CA ARG A 181 13.96 4.41 3.17
C ARG A 181 13.48 5.18 4.42
N GLU A 182 14.39 5.63 5.26
CA GLU A 182 14.05 6.32 6.51
C GLU A 182 13.32 7.65 6.24
N ASP A 183 13.77 8.44 5.23
CA ASP A 183 13.07 9.67 4.86
C ASP A 183 11.66 9.39 4.31
N LEU A 184 11.48 8.36 3.48
CA LEU A 184 10.15 8.00 2.97
C LEU A 184 9.22 7.55 4.10
N LEU A 185 9.68 6.69 5.01
CA LEU A 185 8.89 6.23 6.15
C LEU A 185 8.51 7.38 7.10
N ARG A 186 9.42 8.33 7.34
CA ARG A 186 9.14 9.52 8.15
C ARG A 186 8.05 10.38 7.50
N ARG A 187 8.19 10.72 6.21
CA ARG A 187 7.19 11.51 5.48
C ARG A 187 5.83 10.83 5.42
N PHE A 188 5.84 9.52 5.22
CA PHE A 188 4.62 8.73 5.23
C PHE A 188 3.94 8.73 6.61
N SER A 189 4.71 8.61 7.70
CA SER A 189 4.20 8.69 9.07
C SER A 189 3.62 10.07 9.38
N GLU A 190 4.28 11.14 8.95
CA GLU A 190 3.79 12.52 9.06
C GLU A 190 2.48 12.70 8.29
N PHE A 191 2.41 12.26 7.03
CA PHE A 191 1.20 12.31 6.22
C PHE A 191 0.05 11.52 6.86
N SER A 192 0.31 10.30 7.30
CA SER A 192 -0.71 9.41 7.86
C SER A 192 -1.14 9.79 9.29
N SER A 193 -0.49 10.76 9.93
CA SER A 193 -0.91 11.30 11.22
C SER A 193 -2.09 12.26 11.11
N ASP A 194 -2.38 12.77 9.92
CA ASP A 194 -3.55 13.61 9.66
C ASP A 194 -4.82 12.75 9.80
N PRO A 195 -5.84 13.21 10.59
CA PRO A 195 -7.11 12.51 10.73
C PRO A 195 -7.89 12.31 9.42
N SER A 196 -7.62 13.14 8.41
CA SER A 196 -8.22 13.03 7.07
C SER A 196 -7.49 12.06 6.15
N ALA A 197 -6.34 11.51 6.58
CA ALA A 197 -5.59 10.56 5.79
C ALA A 197 -6.41 9.28 5.51
N PRO A 198 -6.31 8.70 4.31
CA PRO A 198 -7.02 7.48 3.95
C PRO A 198 -6.65 6.30 4.85
N ALA A 199 -7.56 5.34 4.99
CA ALA A 199 -7.20 4.03 5.51
C ALA A 199 -6.07 3.46 4.64
N THR A 200 -5.04 2.88 5.27
CA THR A 200 -3.83 2.52 4.54
C THR A 200 -3.44 1.07 4.77
N VAL A 201 -3.02 0.39 3.70
CA VAL A 201 -2.43 -0.95 3.74
C VAL A 201 -1.07 -0.91 3.05
N ILE A 202 -0.02 -1.22 3.80
CA ILE A 202 1.34 -1.38 3.28
C ILE A 202 1.68 -2.86 3.26
N VAL A 203 2.18 -3.34 2.15
CA VAL A 203 2.77 -4.68 2.01
C VAL A 203 4.28 -4.56 2.09
N THR A 204 4.91 -5.36 2.96
CA THR A 204 6.36 -5.47 3.05
C THR A 204 6.78 -6.85 3.55
N HIS A 205 8.07 -7.15 3.45
CA HIS A 205 8.69 -8.33 4.06
C HIS A 205 9.75 -7.94 5.11
N HIS A 206 9.90 -6.65 5.41
CA HIS A 206 10.84 -6.11 6.39
C HIS A 206 10.12 -5.50 7.60
N ILE A 207 10.51 -5.92 8.79
CA ILE A 207 9.92 -5.44 10.05
C ILE A 207 10.26 -3.97 10.29
N GLU A 208 11.47 -3.57 9.92
CA GLU A 208 11.98 -2.20 10.05
C GLU A 208 11.24 -1.21 9.14
N GLU A 209 10.44 -1.70 8.19
CA GLU A 209 9.63 -0.87 7.29
C GLU A 209 8.21 -0.61 7.82
N ILE A 210 7.87 -1.11 9.02
CA ILE A 210 6.62 -0.77 9.68
C ILE A 210 6.67 0.71 10.11
N PRO A 211 5.82 1.59 9.50
CA PRO A 211 5.86 3.02 9.81
C PRO A 211 5.40 3.32 11.23
N VAL A 212 5.87 4.43 11.79
CA VAL A 212 5.31 4.98 13.03
C VAL A 212 3.82 5.30 12.81
N GLY A 213 3.00 4.99 13.79
CA GLY A 213 1.55 5.18 13.70
C GLY A 213 0.79 4.02 13.06
N THR A 214 1.46 2.92 12.64
CA THR A 214 0.78 1.67 12.26
C THR A 214 -0.10 1.19 13.41
N THR A 215 -1.37 0.92 13.11
CA THR A 215 -2.35 0.46 14.12
C THR A 215 -2.42 -1.06 14.19
N HIS A 216 -2.40 -1.73 13.04
CA HIS A 216 -2.60 -3.17 12.92
C HIS A 216 -1.56 -3.82 12.00
N VAL A 217 -1.29 -5.08 12.25
CA VAL A 217 -0.46 -5.93 11.39
C VAL A 217 -1.20 -7.23 11.10
N LEU A 218 -1.05 -7.71 9.86
CA LEU A 218 -1.47 -9.04 9.42
C LEU A 218 -0.22 -9.79 8.97
N LEU A 219 0.08 -10.89 9.66
CA LEU A 219 1.17 -11.80 9.28
C LEU A 219 0.63 -12.88 8.34
N LEU A 220 1.16 -12.92 7.12
CA LEU A 220 0.78 -13.88 6.09
C LEU A 220 1.87 -14.93 5.90
N LYS A 221 1.50 -16.21 5.95
CA LYS A 221 2.38 -17.33 5.70
C LYS A 221 1.68 -18.38 4.84
N GLU A 222 2.32 -18.79 3.75
CA GLU A 222 1.81 -19.86 2.86
C GLU A 222 0.35 -19.67 2.41
N GLY A 223 -0.03 -18.42 2.16
CA GLY A 223 -1.38 -18.05 1.74
C GLY A 223 -2.43 -17.98 2.85
N ALA A 224 -2.05 -18.16 4.10
CA ALA A 224 -2.95 -18.09 5.25
C ALA A 224 -2.57 -16.95 6.21
N ILE A 225 -3.55 -16.40 6.90
CA ILE A 225 -3.30 -15.47 8.01
C ILE A 225 -2.80 -16.28 9.20
N ALA A 226 -1.54 -16.06 9.58
CA ALA A 226 -0.97 -16.69 10.77
C ALA A 226 -1.46 -15.99 12.05
N VAL A 227 -1.45 -14.66 12.04
CA VAL A 227 -1.99 -13.82 13.11
C VAL A 227 -2.28 -12.42 12.58
N SER A 228 -3.32 -11.76 13.10
CA SER A 228 -3.65 -10.37 12.79
C SER A 228 -4.22 -9.64 14.00
N GLY A 229 -3.98 -8.34 14.09
CA GLY A 229 -4.47 -7.52 15.20
C GLY A 229 -3.60 -6.29 15.46
N PRO A 230 -3.74 -5.66 16.63
CA PRO A 230 -2.95 -4.50 17.02
C PRO A 230 -1.45 -4.75 16.90
N VAL A 231 -0.71 -3.79 16.34
CA VAL A 231 0.71 -3.95 15.98
C VAL A 231 1.57 -4.46 17.14
N GLN A 232 1.39 -3.93 18.36
CA GLN A 232 2.16 -4.32 19.55
C GLN A 232 1.91 -5.77 19.99
N GLN A 233 0.75 -6.33 19.67
CA GLN A 233 0.39 -7.70 20.01
C GLN A 233 0.87 -8.70 18.96
N VAL A 234 0.96 -8.26 17.71
CA VAL A 234 1.29 -9.13 16.56
C VAL A 234 2.79 -9.17 16.28
N VAL A 235 3.50 -8.03 16.39
CA VAL A 235 4.93 -7.95 16.04
C VAL A 235 5.77 -8.37 17.26
N THR A 236 5.80 -9.67 17.51
CA THR A 236 6.56 -10.30 18.62
C THR A 236 7.62 -11.26 18.08
N SER A 237 8.66 -11.53 18.88
CA SER A 237 9.70 -12.51 18.52
C SER A 237 9.11 -13.88 18.20
N GLU A 238 8.11 -14.33 18.95
CA GLU A 238 7.44 -15.61 18.76
C GLU A 238 6.72 -15.68 17.39
N HIS A 239 5.85 -14.71 17.10
CA HIS A 239 5.09 -14.70 15.87
C HIS A 239 5.98 -14.53 14.64
N ILE A 240 6.98 -13.65 14.72
CA ILE A 240 7.91 -13.42 13.61
C ILE A 240 8.77 -14.67 13.36
N THR A 241 9.29 -15.31 14.40
CA THR A 241 10.00 -16.59 14.29
C THR A 241 9.14 -17.66 13.62
N ALA A 242 7.88 -17.80 14.05
CA ALA A 242 6.95 -18.79 13.50
C ALA A 242 6.63 -18.53 12.01
N VAL A 243 6.49 -17.27 11.62
CA VAL A 243 6.14 -16.90 10.24
C VAL A 243 7.34 -16.99 9.30
N PHE A 244 8.49 -16.47 9.70
CA PHE A 244 9.68 -16.44 8.84
C PHE A 244 10.53 -17.70 8.91
N GLY A 245 10.30 -18.56 9.90
CA GLY A 245 11.02 -19.84 10.04
C GLY A 245 12.49 -19.70 10.48
N VAL A 246 12.85 -18.56 11.04
CA VAL A 246 14.20 -18.24 11.55
C VAL A 246 14.03 -17.65 12.95
N ASN A 247 14.85 -18.07 13.90
CA ASN A 247 14.84 -17.48 15.25
C ASN A 247 15.16 -15.99 15.17
N VAL A 248 14.21 -15.16 15.57
CA VAL A 248 14.34 -13.70 15.50
C VAL A 248 14.02 -13.09 16.86
N ASN A 249 14.86 -12.18 17.30
CA ASN A 249 14.57 -11.31 18.41
C ASN A 249 14.03 -9.98 17.88
N VAL A 250 12.79 -9.65 18.23
CA VAL A 250 12.14 -8.39 17.90
C VAL A 250 12.27 -7.44 19.08
N SER A 251 12.69 -6.21 18.82
CA SER A 251 12.74 -5.12 19.78
C SER A 251 11.94 -3.92 19.30
N PHE A 252 11.43 -3.13 20.24
CA PHE A 252 10.71 -1.89 19.99
C PHE A 252 11.38 -0.78 20.80
N ASP A 253 11.76 0.33 20.14
CA ASP A 253 12.48 1.44 20.77
C ASP A 253 11.56 2.56 21.30
N GLY A 254 10.25 2.33 21.27
CA GLY A 254 9.22 3.33 21.60
C GLY A 254 8.58 3.96 20.36
N SER A 255 9.17 3.80 19.16
CA SER A 255 8.68 4.33 17.90
C SER A 255 8.66 3.28 16.79
N ARG A 256 9.69 2.43 16.69
CA ARG A 256 9.93 1.51 15.58
C ARG A 256 10.26 0.11 16.08
N PHE A 257 9.94 -0.87 15.24
CA PHE A 257 10.31 -2.26 15.46
C PHE A 257 11.62 -2.58 14.73
N PHE A 258 12.45 -3.40 15.35
CA PHE A 258 13.70 -3.91 14.79
C PHE A 258 13.75 -5.42 15.00
N ALA A 259 14.32 -6.12 14.01
CA ALA A 259 14.45 -7.57 14.07
C ALA A 259 15.91 -7.99 13.85
N ARG A 260 16.38 -8.89 14.69
CA ARG A 260 17.71 -9.47 14.59
C ARG A 260 17.62 -10.99 14.72
N ALA A 261 18.23 -11.70 13.76
CA ALA A 261 18.36 -13.14 13.90
C ALA A 261 19.16 -13.47 15.17
N SER A 262 18.64 -14.40 15.96
CA SER A 262 19.33 -14.95 17.11
C SER A 262 19.96 -16.29 16.72
N SER A 263 21.24 -16.45 17.06
CA SER A 263 21.98 -17.73 16.89
C SER A 263 21.43 -18.81 17.81
#